data_6b62d3f1829348f72268a796a40a0bbc
#
_entry.id   6b62d3f1829348f72268a796a40a0bbc
#
_cell.length_a   1.000
_cell.length_b   1.000
_cell.length_c   1.000
_cell.angle_alpha   90.00
_cell.angle_beta   90.00
_cell.angle_gamma   90.00
#
_symmetry.space_group_name_H-M   'P 1'
#
loop_
_entity.id
_entity.type
_entity.pdbx_description
1 polymer ?
#
loop_
_entity_poly.entity_id
_entity_poly.type
_entity_poly.pdbx_seq_one_letter_code
_entity_poly.pdbx_strand_id
1 'polypeptide(L)'
;WHWIFFINIPIVIIALLLLIKSFDFKKDTTVSTRIDWYGSLISMISLCLLTLGLIKVRDWGFNDWKSITCFSISIITGFLFIIIEKQNSSPMINLNLFRIKEFSSASLVAFIAQFFYIGVIVILPTFFTTVQGKSELDAALILLPMSLTVFIFGGLGSLAINKLGPRLLVFTGLLAILISYILLIAL
;
A
#
# COMPACT_ATOMS: atom_id res chain seq x y z
N TRP A 1 11.41 -24.10 -0.55
CA TRP A 1 11.38 -22.65 -0.72
C TRP A 1 11.23 -22.20 -2.17
N HIS A 2 11.77 -22.85 -3.15
CA HIS A 2 11.55 -22.53 -4.55
C HIS A 2 10.08 -22.65 -4.99
N TRP A 3 9.33 -23.59 -4.43
CA TRP A 3 7.92 -23.80 -4.74
C TRP A 3 7.01 -22.61 -4.44
N ILE A 4 7.39 -21.75 -3.47
CA ILE A 4 6.66 -20.51 -3.14
C ILE A 4 6.64 -19.55 -4.34
N PHE A 5 7.72 -19.53 -5.13
CA PHE A 5 7.80 -18.71 -6.34
C PHE A 5 7.14 -19.39 -7.52
N PHE A 6 7.28 -20.70 -7.64
CA PHE A 6 6.67 -21.45 -8.74
C PHE A 6 5.14 -21.42 -8.77
N ILE A 7 4.48 -21.32 -7.62
CA ILE A 7 3.01 -21.21 -7.57
C ILE A 7 2.49 -19.91 -8.18
N ASN A 8 3.30 -18.86 -8.23
CA ASN A 8 2.92 -17.59 -8.85
C ASN A 8 2.94 -17.67 -10.39
N ILE A 9 3.77 -18.52 -10.98
CA ILE A 9 3.91 -18.63 -12.45
C ILE A 9 2.57 -18.97 -13.12
N PRO A 10 1.87 -20.07 -12.75
CA PRO A 10 0.58 -20.38 -13.37
C PRO A 10 -0.47 -19.27 -13.15
N ILE A 11 -0.48 -18.63 -11.98
CA ILE A 11 -1.41 -17.53 -11.68
C ILE A 11 -1.16 -16.34 -12.61
N VAL A 12 0.11 -15.96 -12.81
CA VAL A 12 0.49 -14.87 -13.73
C VAL A 12 0.15 -15.22 -15.17
N ILE A 13 0.40 -16.46 -15.60
CA ILE A 13 0.05 -16.92 -16.96
C ILE A 13 -1.45 -16.81 -17.19
N ILE A 14 -2.27 -17.30 -16.25
CA ILE A 14 -3.74 -17.19 -16.34
C ILE A 14 -4.17 -15.71 -16.40
N ALA A 15 -3.61 -14.85 -15.56
CA ALA A 15 -3.91 -13.43 -15.56
C ALA A 15 -3.55 -12.77 -16.89
N LEU A 16 -2.38 -13.09 -17.47
CA LEU A 16 -1.96 -12.61 -18.79
C LEU A 16 -2.89 -13.07 -19.91
N LEU A 17 -3.29 -14.34 -19.90
CA LEU A 17 -4.24 -14.88 -20.90
C LEU A 17 -5.60 -14.20 -20.82
N LEU A 18 -6.11 -13.97 -19.61
CA LEU A 18 -7.36 -13.24 -19.39
C LEU A 18 -7.24 -11.78 -19.86
N LEU A 19 -6.11 -11.14 -19.60
CA LEU A 19 -5.85 -9.76 -20.01
C LEU A 19 -5.82 -9.65 -21.55
N ILE A 20 -5.09 -10.53 -22.23
CA ILE A 20 -5.02 -10.56 -23.69
C ILE A 20 -6.42 -10.80 -24.32
N LYS A 21 -7.23 -11.67 -23.70
CA LYS A 21 -8.57 -11.96 -24.19
C LYS A 21 -9.59 -10.85 -23.93
N SER A 22 -9.42 -10.10 -22.84
CA SER A 22 -10.41 -9.11 -22.38
C SER A 22 -10.12 -7.70 -22.83
N PHE A 23 -8.87 -7.39 -23.17
CA PHE A 23 -8.45 -6.04 -23.54
C PHE A 23 -8.21 -5.92 -25.04
N ASP A 24 -8.89 -4.95 -25.64
CA ASP A 24 -8.60 -4.49 -27.00
C ASP A 24 -7.38 -3.53 -26.90
N PHE A 25 -6.21 -4.01 -27.32
CA PHE A 25 -4.95 -3.25 -27.26
C PHE A 25 -4.91 -2.07 -28.24
N LYS A 26 -6.02 -1.37 -28.40
CA LYS A 26 -6.05 -0.14 -29.19
C LYS A 26 -5.36 0.96 -28.41
N LYS A 27 -4.37 1.55 -29.04
CA LYS A 27 -3.69 2.72 -28.47
C LYS A 27 -4.71 3.87 -28.37
N ASP A 28 -4.99 4.31 -27.16
CA ASP A 28 -5.78 5.51 -26.95
C ASP A 28 -4.96 6.73 -27.34
N THR A 29 -5.29 7.32 -28.48
CA THR A 29 -4.59 8.50 -29.03
C THR A 29 -5.05 9.80 -28.38
N THR A 30 -6.07 9.76 -27.53
CA THR A 30 -6.61 10.95 -26.86
C THR A 30 -5.84 11.30 -25.59
N VAL A 31 -5.04 10.36 -25.04
CA VAL A 31 -4.25 10.58 -23.85
C VAL A 31 -2.84 11.05 -24.20
N SER A 32 -2.39 12.13 -23.55
CA SER A 32 -1.00 12.58 -23.66
C SER A 32 -0.07 11.48 -23.17
N THR A 33 0.80 11.01 -24.08
CA THR A 33 1.76 9.92 -23.80
C THR A 33 3.07 10.41 -23.20
N ARG A 34 3.13 11.65 -22.73
CA ARG A 34 4.37 12.19 -22.14
C ARG A 34 4.53 11.66 -20.73
N ILE A 35 5.55 10.84 -20.54
CA ILE A 35 5.94 10.34 -19.23
C ILE A 35 6.70 11.45 -18.49
N ASP A 36 6.31 11.71 -17.26
CA ASP A 36 7.02 12.63 -16.38
C ASP A 36 8.25 11.97 -15.77
N TRP A 37 9.35 11.96 -16.55
CA TRP A 37 10.62 11.40 -16.11
C TRP A 37 11.22 12.14 -14.92
N TYR A 38 11.08 13.48 -14.88
CA TYR A 38 11.64 14.30 -13.80
C TYR A 38 10.90 14.08 -12.48
N GLY A 39 9.57 14.12 -12.51
CA GLY A 39 8.75 13.82 -11.33
C GLY A 39 8.98 12.40 -10.83
N SER A 40 9.04 11.42 -11.74
CA SER A 40 9.30 10.01 -11.39
C SER A 40 10.67 9.83 -10.73
N LEU A 41 11.73 10.43 -11.26
CA LEU A 41 13.08 10.30 -10.70
C LEU A 41 13.18 10.96 -9.31
N ILE A 42 12.65 12.17 -9.16
CA ILE A 42 12.73 12.91 -7.89
C ILE A 42 11.89 12.23 -6.81
N SER A 43 10.69 11.75 -7.15
CA SER A 43 9.87 10.98 -6.21
C SER A 43 10.54 9.68 -5.78
N MET A 44 11.19 8.98 -6.72
CA MET A 44 11.96 7.77 -6.43
C MET A 44 13.11 8.06 -5.46
N ILE A 45 13.90 9.12 -5.69
CA ILE A 45 15.00 9.51 -4.80
C ILE A 45 14.46 9.85 -3.40
N SER A 46 13.37 10.62 -3.33
CA SER A 46 12.74 10.99 -2.07
C SER A 46 12.31 9.77 -1.27
N LEU A 47 11.58 8.85 -1.89
CA LEU A 47 11.08 7.64 -1.23
C LEU A 47 12.21 6.65 -0.87
N CYS A 48 13.22 6.50 -1.73
CA CYS A 48 14.38 5.65 -1.44
C CYS A 48 15.16 6.16 -0.22
N LEU A 49 15.41 7.47 -0.13
CA LEU A 49 16.13 8.05 1.00
C LEU A 49 15.31 8.02 2.28
N LEU A 50 13.99 8.25 2.20
CA LEU A 50 13.09 8.09 3.34
C LEU A 50 13.13 6.67 3.88
N THR A 51 12.96 5.69 3.00
CA THR A 51 12.95 4.27 3.35
C THR A 51 14.30 3.83 3.91
N LEU A 52 15.41 4.24 3.27
CA LEU A 52 16.75 3.95 3.74
C LEU A 52 16.97 4.53 5.15
N GLY A 53 16.60 5.79 5.37
CA GLY A 53 16.69 6.44 6.67
C GLY A 53 15.89 5.70 7.74
N LEU A 54 14.65 5.32 7.45
CA LEU A 54 13.78 4.59 8.39
C LEU A 54 14.33 3.19 8.72
N ILE A 55 14.86 2.46 7.75
CA ILE A 55 15.43 1.13 7.98
C ILE A 55 16.71 1.23 8.79
N LYS A 56 17.58 2.16 8.44
CA LYS A 56 18.93 2.29 9.02
C LYS A 56 18.98 3.10 10.31
N VAL A 57 17.91 3.80 10.67
CA VAL A 57 17.85 4.56 11.92
C VAL A 57 18.09 3.69 13.17
N ARG A 58 17.73 2.41 13.10
CA ARG A 58 17.98 1.45 14.17
C ARG A 58 19.48 1.18 14.37
N ASP A 59 20.24 1.12 13.26
CA ASP A 59 21.68 0.83 13.29
C ASP A 59 22.50 2.09 13.56
N TRP A 60 22.12 3.21 12.96
CA TRP A 60 22.85 4.48 13.03
C TRP A 60 22.44 5.37 14.19
N GLY A 61 21.14 5.33 14.58
CA GLY A 61 20.54 6.27 15.51
C GLY A 61 19.94 7.49 14.81
N PHE A 62 18.98 8.14 15.49
CA PHE A 62 18.32 9.34 14.95
C PHE A 62 19.25 10.56 14.82
N ASN A 63 20.26 10.67 15.70
CA ASN A 63 21.18 11.81 15.76
C ASN A 63 22.43 11.62 14.90
N ASP A 64 22.60 10.48 14.25
CA ASP A 64 23.72 10.26 13.34
C ASP A 64 23.56 11.12 12.08
N TRP A 65 24.67 11.70 11.63
CA TRP A 65 24.67 12.56 10.44
C TRP A 65 24.11 11.87 9.20
N LYS A 66 24.27 10.53 9.07
CA LYS A 66 23.75 9.74 7.95
C LYS A 66 22.22 9.72 7.95
N SER A 67 21.61 9.49 9.13
CA SER A 67 20.15 9.52 9.28
C SER A 67 19.59 10.90 8.99
N ILE A 68 20.22 11.95 9.56
CA ILE A 68 19.81 13.34 9.35
C ILE A 68 19.92 13.71 7.86
N THR A 69 21.00 13.31 7.19
CA THR A 69 21.19 13.57 5.75
C THR A 69 20.12 12.87 4.91
N CYS A 70 19.83 11.58 5.18
CA CYS A 70 18.78 10.84 4.46
C CYS A 70 17.42 11.52 4.61
N PHE A 71 17.02 11.86 5.82
CA PHE A 71 15.72 12.52 6.05
C PHE A 71 15.67 13.92 5.46
N SER A 72 16.74 14.71 5.61
CA SER A 72 16.79 16.07 5.07
C SER A 72 16.69 16.09 3.55
N ILE A 73 17.47 15.25 2.86
CA ILE A 73 17.42 15.18 1.40
C ILE A 73 16.07 14.62 0.94
N SER A 74 15.51 13.62 1.63
CA SER A 74 14.18 13.09 1.34
C SER A 74 13.10 14.17 1.42
N ILE A 75 13.11 14.98 2.46
CA ILE A 75 12.15 16.09 2.63
C ILE A 75 12.34 17.13 1.53
N ILE A 76 13.59 17.54 1.25
CA ILE A 76 13.88 18.52 0.20
C ILE A 76 13.43 18.02 -1.17
N THR A 77 13.76 16.78 -1.52
CA THR A 77 13.36 16.19 -2.81
C THR A 77 11.85 15.98 -2.88
N GLY A 78 11.18 15.64 -1.78
CA GLY A 78 9.72 15.58 -1.70
C GLY A 78 9.05 16.93 -1.96
N PHE A 79 9.60 18.01 -1.40
CA PHE A 79 9.13 19.38 -1.69
C PHE A 79 9.37 19.76 -3.16
N LEU A 80 10.54 19.46 -3.69
CA LEU A 80 10.87 19.70 -5.11
C LEU A 80 9.90 18.94 -6.02
N PHE A 81 9.57 17.69 -5.70
CA PHE A 81 8.57 16.90 -6.42
C PHE A 81 7.23 17.65 -6.50
N ILE A 82 6.72 18.13 -5.36
CA ILE A 82 5.44 18.85 -5.31
C ILE A 82 5.49 20.12 -6.17
N ILE A 83 6.60 20.84 -6.19
CA ILE A 83 6.76 22.07 -6.99
C ILE A 83 6.76 21.73 -8.48
N ILE A 84 7.54 20.73 -8.89
CA ILE A 84 7.64 20.31 -10.29
C ILE A 84 6.31 19.79 -10.79
N GLU A 85 5.64 18.95 -10.00
CA GLU A 85 4.36 18.36 -10.34
C GLU A 85 3.25 19.40 -10.55
N LYS A 86 3.28 20.50 -9.78
CA LYS A 86 2.35 21.64 -9.97
C LYS A 86 2.58 22.40 -11.27
N GLN A 87 3.79 22.39 -11.80
CA GLN A 87 4.16 23.15 -13.00
C GLN A 87 4.14 22.29 -14.26
N ASN A 88 4.07 20.97 -14.12
CA ASN A 88 4.09 20.05 -15.23
C ASN A 88 2.74 20.04 -15.96
N SER A 89 2.78 20.11 -17.30
CA SER A 89 1.58 20.01 -18.15
C SER A 89 0.98 18.61 -18.21
N SER A 90 1.77 17.59 -17.90
CA SER A 90 1.35 16.17 -17.83
C SER A 90 1.84 15.54 -16.53
N PRO A 91 1.27 15.96 -15.38
CA PRO A 91 1.75 15.52 -14.08
C PRO A 91 1.48 14.03 -13.86
N MET A 92 2.39 13.33 -13.18
CA MET A 92 2.21 11.95 -12.73
C MET A 92 1.07 11.84 -11.70
N ILE A 93 0.98 12.83 -10.81
CA ILE A 93 -0.06 12.93 -9.80
C ILE A 93 -0.76 14.27 -9.93
N ASN A 94 -2.05 14.24 -10.27
CA ASN A 94 -2.83 15.47 -10.29
C ASN A 94 -3.10 15.99 -8.88
N LEU A 95 -2.24 16.89 -8.39
CA LEU A 95 -2.33 17.44 -7.05
C LEU A 95 -3.63 18.22 -6.78
N ASN A 96 -4.36 18.64 -7.82
CA ASN A 96 -5.65 19.29 -7.65
C ASN A 96 -6.72 18.35 -7.10
N LEU A 97 -6.57 17.03 -7.26
CA LEU A 97 -7.47 16.05 -6.67
C LEU A 97 -7.49 16.14 -5.14
N PHE A 98 -6.37 16.49 -4.52
CA PHE A 98 -6.28 16.67 -3.07
C PHE A 98 -7.01 17.92 -2.55
N ARG A 99 -7.45 18.82 -3.43
CA ARG A 99 -8.34 19.94 -3.06
C ARG A 99 -9.80 19.50 -2.91
N ILE A 100 -10.16 18.37 -3.47
CA ILE A 100 -11.48 17.75 -3.34
C ILE A 100 -11.53 17.05 -1.99
N LYS A 101 -12.40 17.51 -1.09
CA LYS A 101 -12.48 16.99 0.29
C LYS A 101 -12.75 15.49 0.34
N GLU A 102 -13.61 15.00 -0.53
CA GLU A 102 -13.96 13.58 -0.64
C GLU A 102 -12.75 12.72 -1.04
N PHE A 103 -11.95 13.21 -1.99
CA PHE A 103 -10.73 12.52 -2.43
C PHE A 103 -9.67 12.51 -1.32
N SER A 104 -9.42 13.65 -0.69
CA SER A 104 -8.44 13.74 0.41
C SER A 104 -8.82 12.88 1.60
N SER A 105 -10.09 12.92 2.02
CA SER A 105 -10.55 12.09 3.13
C SER A 105 -10.49 10.59 2.80
N ALA A 106 -10.88 10.18 1.59
CA ALA A 106 -10.78 8.79 1.15
C ALA A 106 -9.32 8.31 1.10
N SER A 107 -8.42 9.15 0.57
CA SER A 107 -6.98 8.85 0.51
C SER A 107 -6.37 8.71 1.90
N LEU A 108 -6.73 9.59 2.84
CA LEU A 108 -6.26 9.53 4.22
C LEU A 108 -6.76 8.26 4.93
N VAL A 109 -8.04 7.93 4.76
CA VAL A 109 -8.62 6.70 5.32
C VAL A 109 -7.93 5.45 4.74
N ALA A 110 -7.72 5.41 3.43
CA ALA A 110 -7.02 4.32 2.77
C ALA A 110 -5.57 4.18 3.28
N PHE A 111 -4.86 5.30 3.45
CA PHE A 111 -3.51 5.31 4.01
C PHE A 111 -3.46 4.75 5.43
N ILE A 112 -4.35 5.23 6.31
CA ILE A 112 -4.44 4.77 7.70
C ILE A 112 -4.79 3.28 7.74
N ALA A 113 -5.80 2.84 6.99
CA ALA A 113 -6.21 1.44 6.94
C ALA A 113 -5.07 0.53 6.46
N GLN A 114 -4.35 0.94 5.42
CA GLN A 114 -3.21 0.20 4.88
C GLN A 114 -2.03 0.15 5.85
N PHE A 115 -1.76 1.23 6.57
CA PHE A 115 -0.71 1.27 7.59
C PHE A 115 -0.98 0.24 8.69
N PHE A 116 -2.20 0.20 9.22
CA PHE A 116 -2.59 -0.78 10.23
C PHE A 116 -2.57 -2.21 9.67
N TYR A 117 -3.08 -2.43 8.47
CA TYR A 117 -3.09 -3.75 7.84
C TYR A 117 -1.68 -4.35 7.69
N ILE A 118 -0.73 -3.55 7.17
CA ILE A 118 0.66 -3.98 7.04
C ILE A 118 1.29 -4.25 8.41
N GLY A 119 1.00 -3.41 9.42
CA GLY A 119 1.46 -3.62 10.78
C GLY A 119 1.03 -4.99 11.33
N VAL A 120 -0.23 -5.34 11.16
CA VAL A 120 -0.76 -6.64 11.61
C VAL A 120 -0.11 -7.81 10.87
N ILE A 121 0.03 -7.72 9.54
CA ILE A 121 0.64 -8.79 8.73
C ILE A 121 2.09 -9.09 9.16
N VAL A 122 2.81 -8.08 9.62
CA VAL A 122 4.21 -8.26 10.06
C VAL A 122 4.31 -8.69 11.52
N ILE A 123 3.51 -8.07 12.39
CA ILE A 123 3.61 -8.27 13.84
C ILE A 123 3.03 -9.61 14.27
N LEU A 124 1.86 -10.02 13.75
CA LEU A 124 1.19 -11.24 14.21
C LEU A 124 1.98 -12.53 13.96
N PRO A 125 2.54 -12.79 12.76
CA PRO A 125 3.38 -13.97 12.56
C PRO A 125 4.56 -14.00 13.52
N THR A 126 5.23 -12.86 13.68
CA THR A 126 6.37 -12.72 14.58
C THR A 126 5.98 -12.99 16.02
N PHE A 127 4.84 -12.48 16.48
CA PHE A 127 4.32 -12.73 17.81
C PHE A 127 4.05 -14.22 18.07
N PHE A 128 3.37 -14.91 17.15
CA PHE A 128 3.07 -16.33 17.30
C PHE A 128 4.34 -17.20 17.31
N THR A 129 5.34 -16.88 16.51
CA THR A 129 6.58 -17.66 16.43
C THR A 129 7.54 -17.34 17.56
N THR A 130 7.78 -16.04 17.86
CA THR A 130 8.82 -15.64 18.82
C THR A 130 8.31 -15.59 20.28
N VAL A 131 7.06 -15.16 20.49
CA VAL A 131 6.52 -14.99 21.85
C VAL A 131 5.77 -16.23 22.29
N GLN A 132 4.92 -16.80 21.45
CA GLN A 132 4.15 -18.01 21.78
C GLN A 132 4.89 -19.32 21.45
N GLY A 133 6.05 -19.27 20.82
CA GLY A 133 6.86 -20.45 20.48
C GLY A 133 6.17 -21.43 19.51
N LYS A 134 5.17 -20.96 18.73
CA LYS A 134 4.47 -21.80 17.75
C LYS A 134 5.36 -22.08 16.56
N SER A 135 5.14 -23.22 15.90
CA SER A 135 5.79 -23.50 14.62
C SER A 135 5.34 -22.50 13.55
N GLU A 136 6.19 -22.29 12.52
CA GLU A 136 5.84 -21.41 11.41
C GLU A 136 4.53 -21.86 10.71
N LEU A 137 4.32 -23.18 10.64
CA LEU A 137 3.12 -23.75 10.03
C LEU A 137 1.88 -23.47 10.88
N ASP A 138 1.96 -23.63 12.20
CA ASP A 138 0.83 -23.33 13.10
C ASP A 138 0.50 -21.84 13.07
N ALA A 139 1.50 -20.97 13.08
CA ALA A 139 1.30 -19.53 12.93
C ALA A 139 0.60 -19.19 11.62
N ALA A 140 1.01 -19.80 10.51
CA ALA A 140 0.39 -19.61 9.20
C ALA A 140 -1.09 -20.09 9.19
N LEU A 141 -1.39 -21.25 9.79
CA LEU A 141 -2.75 -21.78 9.89
C LEU A 141 -3.66 -20.87 10.74
N ILE A 142 -3.15 -20.30 11.84
CA ILE A 142 -3.89 -19.34 12.67
C ILE A 142 -4.23 -18.07 11.88
N LEU A 143 -3.35 -17.64 10.98
CA LEU A 143 -3.52 -16.44 10.16
C LEU A 143 -4.29 -16.68 8.84
N LEU A 144 -4.54 -17.93 8.49
CA LEU A 144 -5.26 -18.31 7.27
C LEU A 144 -6.67 -17.67 7.19
N PRO A 145 -7.49 -17.62 8.27
CA PRO A 145 -8.78 -16.96 8.24
C PRO A 145 -8.70 -15.47 7.86
N MET A 146 -7.62 -14.79 8.25
CA MET A 146 -7.40 -13.38 7.87
C MET A 146 -7.26 -13.23 6.35
N SER A 147 -6.46 -14.08 5.71
CA SER A 147 -6.28 -14.07 4.26
C SER A 147 -7.57 -14.43 3.52
N LEU A 148 -8.33 -15.43 4.02
CA LEU A 148 -9.63 -15.80 3.47
C LEU A 148 -10.63 -14.65 3.57
N THR A 149 -10.64 -13.94 4.69
CA THR A 149 -11.51 -12.77 4.90
C THR A 149 -11.20 -11.68 3.87
N VAL A 150 -9.93 -11.35 3.64
CA VAL A 150 -9.53 -10.37 2.62
C VAL A 150 -10.01 -10.79 1.23
N PHE A 151 -9.85 -12.07 0.87
CA PHE A 151 -10.29 -12.59 -0.41
C PHE A 151 -11.81 -12.50 -0.60
N ILE A 152 -12.58 -12.96 0.39
CA ILE A 152 -14.04 -12.99 0.35
C ILE A 152 -14.62 -11.56 0.34
N PHE A 153 -14.20 -10.73 1.30
CA PHE A 153 -14.74 -9.38 1.45
C PHE A 153 -14.20 -8.40 0.39
N GLY A 154 -13.04 -8.65 -0.21
CA GLY A 154 -12.56 -7.90 -1.37
C GLY A 154 -13.51 -8.03 -2.57
N GLY A 155 -13.97 -9.27 -2.84
CA GLY A 155 -14.99 -9.51 -3.87
C GLY A 155 -16.37 -8.98 -3.51
N LEU A 156 -16.86 -9.29 -2.31
CA LEU A 156 -18.18 -8.84 -1.83
C LEU A 156 -18.27 -7.32 -1.69
N GLY A 157 -17.18 -6.65 -1.30
CA GLY A 157 -17.12 -5.19 -1.20
C GLY A 157 -17.40 -4.50 -2.52
N SER A 158 -16.87 -5.05 -3.61
CA SER A 158 -17.14 -4.54 -4.97
C SER A 158 -18.62 -4.65 -5.34
N LEU A 159 -19.32 -5.70 -4.94
CA LEU A 159 -20.76 -5.88 -5.17
C LEU A 159 -21.60 -5.01 -4.23
N ALA A 160 -21.16 -4.84 -3.01
CA ALA A 160 -21.88 -4.09 -1.97
C ALA A 160 -21.81 -2.57 -2.17
N ILE A 161 -20.77 -2.05 -2.83
CA ILE A 161 -20.60 -0.60 -3.04
C ILE A 161 -21.76 0.03 -3.82
N ASN A 162 -22.32 -0.72 -4.77
CA ASN A 162 -23.45 -0.27 -5.58
C ASN A 162 -24.79 -0.24 -4.81
N LYS A 163 -24.90 -1.05 -3.72
CA LYS A 163 -26.13 -1.16 -2.92
C LYS A 163 -26.09 -0.29 -1.67
N LEU A 164 -24.96 -0.29 -0.98
CA LEU A 164 -24.82 0.35 0.33
C LEU A 164 -24.20 1.75 0.25
N GLY A 165 -23.56 2.04 -0.86
CA GLY A 165 -22.80 3.27 -1.04
C GLY A 165 -21.42 3.25 -0.36
N PRO A 166 -20.47 4.07 -0.85
CA PRO A 166 -19.08 4.04 -0.38
C PRO A 166 -18.93 4.48 1.08
N ARG A 167 -19.75 5.42 1.54
CA ARG A 167 -19.64 5.96 2.92
C ARG A 167 -19.94 4.90 3.98
N LEU A 168 -20.99 4.12 3.81
CA LEU A 168 -21.39 3.09 4.76
C LEU A 168 -20.38 1.94 4.78
N LEU A 169 -19.87 1.54 3.60
CA LEU A 169 -18.85 0.50 3.50
C LEU A 169 -17.54 0.90 4.19
N VAL A 170 -17.07 2.12 3.99
CA VAL A 170 -15.87 2.63 4.67
C VAL A 170 -16.07 2.69 6.18
N PHE A 171 -17.24 3.19 6.63
CA PHE A 171 -17.57 3.27 8.05
C PHE A 171 -17.61 1.89 8.72
N THR A 172 -18.27 0.91 8.12
CA THR A 172 -18.33 -0.46 8.65
C THR A 172 -16.96 -1.13 8.64
N GLY A 173 -16.14 -0.89 7.62
CA GLY A 173 -14.77 -1.38 7.56
C GLY A 173 -13.88 -0.81 8.67
N LEU A 174 -13.95 0.49 8.93
CA LEU A 174 -13.20 1.13 10.02
C LEU A 174 -13.67 0.65 11.40
N LEU A 175 -14.99 0.46 11.59
CA LEU A 175 -15.52 -0.12 12.82
C LEU A 175 -15.00 -1.55 13.03
N ALA A 176 -14.98 -2.37 11.99
CA ALA A 176 -14.45 -3.73 12.07
C ALA A 176 -12.96 -3.74 12.45
N ILE A 177 -12.16 -2.83 11.89
CA ILE A 177 -10.75 -2.65 12.25
C ILE A 177 -10.64 -2.26 13.74
N LEU A 178 -11.40 -1.28 14.21
CA LEU A 178 -11.39 -0.85 15.60
C LEU A 178 -11.72 -2.00 16.56
N ILE A 179 -12.80 -2.74 16.29
CA ILE A 179 -13.21 -3.90 17.10
C ILE A 179 -12.11 -4.97 17.11
N SER A 180 -11.51 -5.24 15.95
CA SER A 180 -10.41 -6.22 15.82
C SER A 180 -9.21 -5.86 16.70
N TYR A 181 -8.82 -4.58 16.75
CA TYR A 181 -7.73 -4.13 17.61
C TYR A 181 -8.07 -4.18 19.09
N ILE A 182 -9.32 -3.86 19.48
CA ILE A 182 -9.77 -4.00 20.87
C ILE A 182 -9.70 -5.46 21.30
N LEU A 183 -10.13 -6.39 20.44
CA LEU A 183 -10.06 -7.82 20.72
C LEU A 183 -8.59 -8.31 20.80
N LEU A 184 -7.71 -7.79 19.97
CA LEU A 184 -6.27 -8.11 20.02
C LEU A 184 -5.59 -7.66 21.32
N ILE A 185 -6.03 -6.54 21.91
CA ILE A 185 -5.51 -6.05 23.19
C ILE A 185 -6.00 -6.94 24.36
N ALA A 186 -7.16 -7.59 24.22
CA ALA A 186 -7.74 -8.46 25.23
C ALA A 186 -7.17 -9.90 25.19
N LEU A 187 -6.39 -10.26 24.18
CA LEU A 187 -5.68 -11.53 24.05
C LEU A 187 -4.31 -11.50 24.72
#